data_18bb4d32ab868019809b561b877310e4
#
_entry.id   18bb4d32ab868019809b561b877310e4
#
_cell.length_a   1.000
_cell.length_b   1.000
_cell.length_c   1.000
_cell.angle_alpha   90.00
_cell.angle_beta   90.00
_cell.angle_gamma   90.00
#
_symmetry.space_group_name_H-M   'P 1'
#
loop_
_entity.id
_entity.type
_entity.pdbx_description
1 polymer ?
#
loop_
_entity_poly.entity_id
_entity_poly.type
_entity_poly.pdbx_seq_one_letter_code
_entity_poly.pdbx_strand_id
1 'polypeptide(L)'
;TDEVIAIFPGSVFHIGGDEVKYDQWKNSPAIRAYMTKHNLKTPAELQVYFTNEISNMLAAKGKRMMGWNEITGDKLHEYQSDADTEGVKQELAYGTIVHFWKGDTALIRKTIEKGYDVVNSYHEYTYLDYSYESIPMEKAYSFNPVPEGLTDDQKSKVLGLGCQMWGEFIPTVESMNLKVYPRLAAYAETGWTDASNKDYQRFLDKLNSFLQKWKTEGITCGPVQ
;
A
#
# COMPACT_ATOMS: atom_id res chain seq x y z
N THR A 1 20.43 -6.12 -2.92
CA THR A 1 19.31 -6.41 -3.86
C THR A 1 19.50 -7.78 -4.51
N ASP A 2 20.69 -8.11 -5.05
CA ASP A 2 20.94 -9.36 -5.78
C ASP A 2 20.76 -10.61 -4.92
N GLU A 3 21.25 -10.58 -3.68
CA GLU A 3 21.03 -11.66 -2.70
C GLU A 3 19.54 -11.89 -2.42
N VAL A 4 18.78 -10.81 -2.25
CA VAL A 4 17.32 -10.90 -1.99
C VAL A 4 16.59 -11.43 -3.22
N ILE A 5 16.95 -10.99 -4.43
CA ILE A 5 16.36 -11.49 -5.68
C ILE A 5 16.63 -12.98 -5.88
N ALA A 6 17.82 -13.46 -5.48
CA ALA A 6 18.16 -14.88 -5.56
C ALA A 6 17.33 -15.75 -4.61
N ILE A 7 16.97 -15.21 -3.43
CA ILE A 7 16.14 -15.91 -2.43
C ILE A 7 14.64 -15.83 -2.81
N PHE A 8 14.20 -14.67 -3.32
CA PHE A 8 12.80 -14.41 -3.68
C PHE A 8 12.64 -14.23 -5.20
N PRO A 9 12.36 -15.30 -5.94
CA PRO A 9 12.33 -15.28 -7.41
C PRO A 9 11.09 -14.59 -8.01
N GLY A 10 10.13 -14.15 -7.21
CA GLY A 10 8.93 -13.46 -7.66
C GLY A 10 9.22 -12.28 -8.59
N SER A 11 8.30 -11.96 -9.49
CA SER A 11 8.46 -10.90 -10.49
C SER A 11 8.36 -9.48 -9.91
N VAL A 12 7.78 -9.31 -8.72
CA VAL A 12 7.58 -8.03 -8.04
C VAL A 12 8.53 -7.93 -6.85
N PHE A 13 9.14 -6.75 -6.69
CA PHE A 13 10.02 -6.42 -5.58
C PHE A 13 9.51 -5.15 -4.88
N HIS A 14 9.02 -5.28 -3.65
CA HIS A 14 8.54 -4.14 -2.87
C HIS A 14 9.69 -3.47 -2.13
N ILE A 15 9.86 -2.16 -2.30
CA ILE A 15 10.99 -1.40 -1.73
C ILE A 15 10.61 -0.58 -0.48
N GLY A 16 9.36 -0.57 -0.06
CA GLY A 16 8.88 0.38 0.95
C GLY A 16 8.76 1.78 0.36
N GLY A 17 9.51 2.74 0.87
CA GLY A 17 9.61 4.10 0.36
C GLY A 17 8.73 5.11 1.08
N ASP A 18 8.06 4.69 2.16
CA ASP A 18 7.15 5.46 2.98
C ASP A 18 7.85 6.29 4.07
N GLU A 19 7.14 7.29 4.56
CA GLU A 19 7.40 8.05 5.81
C GLU A 19 8.81 8.61 5.99
N VAL A 20 9.48 8.98 4.90
CA VAL A 20 10.82 9.56 4.96
C VAL A 20 10.77 10.96 5.59
N LYS A 21 11.40 11.12 6.74
CA LYS A 21 11.59 12.42 7.40
C LYS A 21 12.86 13.08 6.89
N TYR A 22 12.74 14.31 6.44
CA TYR A 22 13.84 15.02 5.77
C TYR A 22 14.83 15.72 6.70
N ASP A 23 14.59 15.73 8.00
CA ASP A 23 15.42 16.48 8.98
C ASP A 23 16.89 16.06 8.93
N GLN A 24 17.14 14.75 8.89
CA GLN A 24 18.51 14.22 8.79
C GLN A 24 19.20 14.65 7.48
N TRP A 25 18.47 14.66 6.39
CA TRP A 25 19.00 15.05 5.09
C TRP A 25 19.30 16.55 5.01
N LYS A 26 18.39 17.38 5.52
CA LYS A 26 18.55 18.84 5.59
C LYS A 26 19.76 19.24 6.45
N ASN A 27 20.05 18.47 7.51
CA ASN A 27 21.13 18.77 8.45
C ASN A 27 22.48 18.16 8.06
N SER A 28 22.54 17.20 7.14
CA SER A 28 23.78 16.54 6.72
C SER A 28 24.54 17.32 5.66
N PRO A 29 25.78 17.81 5.94
CA PRO A 29 26.61 18.45 4.91
C PRO A 29 26.91 17.54 3.72
N ALA A 30 27.10 16.24 3.96
CA ALA A 30 27.39 15.27 2.90
C ALA A 30 26.19 15.12 1.95
N ILE A 31 24.97 15.05 2.48
CA ILE A 31 23.76 14.95 1.66
C ILE A 31 23.53 16.24 0.87
N ARG A 32 23.70 17.40 1.49
CA ARG A 32 23.60 18.68 0.75
C ARG A 32 24.62 18.76 -0.40
N ALA A 33 25.86 18.34 -0.17
CA ALA A 33 26.87 18.28 -1.23
C ALA A 33 26.48 17.30 -2.35
N TYR A 34 25.92 16.13 -1.99
CA TYR A 34 25.40 15.17 -2.94
C TYR A 34 24.25 15.75 -3.77
N MET A 35 23.28 16.38 -3.13
CA MET A 35 22.14 17.03 -3.78
C MET A 35 22.63 18.11 -4.77
N THR A 36 23.59 18.96 -4.35
CA THR A 36 24.18 19.97 -5.21
C THR A 36 24.85 19.35 -6.44
N LYS A 37 25.63 18.28 -6.24
CA LYS A 37 26.31 17.56 -7.32
C LYS A 37 25.33 16.98 -8.35
N HIS A 38 24.14 16.51 -7.89
CA HIS A 38 23.11 15.92 -8.73
C HIS A 38 22.03 16.91 -9.17
N ASN A 39 22.22 18.21 -8.88
CA ASN A 39 21.27 19.28 -9.20
C ASN A 39 19.86 19.06 -8.60
N LEU A 40 19.81 18.45 -7.41
CA LEU A 40 18.60 18.23 -6.63
C LEU A 40 18.40 19.40 -5.67
N LYS A 41 17.23 20.03 -5.72
CA LYS A 41 16.93 21.27 -4.97
C LYS A 41 16.20 21.00 -3.66
N THR A 42 15.37 19.96 -3.62
CA THR A 42 14.52 19.63 -2.46
C THR A 42 14.78 18.22 -1.95
N PRO A 43 14.49 17.94 -0.68
CA PRO A 43 14.56 16.58 -0.14
C PRO A 43 13.65 15.59 -0.87
N ALA A 44 12.48 16.02 -1.33
CA ALA A 44 11.58 15.16 -2.11
C ALA A 44 12.18 14.81 -3.48
N GLU A 45 12.90 15.75 -4.13
CA GLU A 45 13.66 15.43 -5.36
C GLU A 45 14.73 14.37 -5.08
N LEU A 46 15.40 14.41 -3.93
CA LEU A 46 16.36 13.37 -3.54
C LEU A 46 15.69 12.02 -3.31
N GLN A 47 14.53 11.99 -2.63
CA GLN A 47 13.77 10.76 -2.42
C GLN A 47 13.34 10.14 -3.75
N VAL A 48 12.77 10.94 -4.64
CA VAL A 48 12.31 10.46 -5.95
C VAL A 48 13.48 10.09 -6.85
N TYR A 49 14.58 10.83 -6.82
CA TYR A 49 15.81 10.43 -7.51
C TYR A 49 16.26 9.03 -7.08
N PHE A 50 16.29 8.75 -5.78
CA PHE A 50 16.63 7.44 -5.26
C PHE A 50 15.65 6.36 -5.74
N THR A 51 14.34 6.61 -5.67
CA THR A 51 13.34 5.62 -6.10
C THR A 51 13.36 5.39 -7.60
N ASN A 52 13.65 6.42 -8.42
CA ASN A 52 13.87 6.28 -9.86
C ASN A 52 15.05 5.35 -10.16
N GLU A 53 16.21 5.58 -9.51
CA GLU A 53 17.40 4.74 -9.67
C GLU A 53 17.13 3.27 -9.29
N ILE A 54 16.44 3.04 -8.16
CA ILE A 54 16.09 1.69 -7.72
C ILE A 54 15.11 1.03 -8.70
N SER A 55 14.13 1.76 -9.21
CA SER A 55 13.15 1.21 -10.16
C SER A 55 13.82 0.77 -11.45
N ASN A 56 14.74 1.58 -11.98
CA ASN A 56 15.52 1.26 -13.19
C ASN A 56 16.46 0.07 -12.96
N MET A 57 17.11 0.02 -11.79
CA MET A 57 17.96 -1.11 -11.41
C MET A 57 17.18 -2.44 -11.35
N LEU A 58 15.98 -2.41 -10.76
CA LEU A 58 15.11 -3.58 -10.67
C LEU A 58 14.58 -4.00 -12.05
N ALA A 59 14.18 -3.02 -12.88
CA ALA A 59 13.75 -3.28 -14.25
C ALA A 59 14.86 -3.93 -15.09
N ALA A 60 16.11 -3.48 -14.96
CA ALA A 60 17.27 -4.09 -15.62
C ALA A 60 17.51 -5.54 -15.19
N LYS A 61 16.99 -5.96 -14.02
CA LYS A 61 17.03 -7.33 -13.50
C LYS A 61 15.74 -8.13 -13.79
N GLY A 62 14.87 -7.61 -14.64
CA GLY A 62 13.58 -8.24 -14.98
C GLY A 62 12.55 -8.25 -13.86
N LYS A 63 12.69 -7.36 -12.87
CA LYS A 63 11.74 -7.20 -11.75
C LYS A 63 10.91 -5.95 -11.93
N ARG A 64 9.64 -6.04 -11.54
CA ARG A 64 8.77 -4.86 -11.38
C ARG A 64 8.96 -4.31 -9.97
N MET A 65 9.29 -3.03 -9.86
CA MET A 65 9.29 -2.37 -8.56
C MET A 65 7.86 -2.17 -8.05
N MET A 66 7.65 -2.35 -6.76
CA MET A 66 6.47 -1.91 -6.03
C MET A 66 6.93 -1.05 -4.85
N GLY A 67 6.21 -0.01 -4.51
CA GLY A 67 6.50 0.82 -3.34
C GLY A 67 5.27 1.57 -2.89
N TRP A 68 5.28 2.02 -1.63
CA TRP A 68 4.20 2.84 -1.09
C TRP A 68 4.05 4.14 -1.89
N ASN A 69 2.87 4.74 -1.86
CA ASN A 69 2.57 5.82 -2.81
C ASN A 69 3.40 7.10 -2.64
N GLU A 70 4.23 7.21 -1.60
CA GLU A 70 5.28 8.24 -1.47
C GLU A 70 6.33 8.19 -2.58
N ILE A 71 6.53 7.03 -3.21
CA ILE A 71 7.47 6.92 -4.36
C ILE A 71 7.08 7.81 -5.53
N THR A 72 5.84 8.29 -5.56
CA THR A 72 5.36 9.23 -6.58
C THR A 72 5.80 10.68 -6.33
N GLY A 73 6.34 10.98 -5.15
CA GLY A 73 6.74 12.32 -4.73
C GLY A 73 5.57 13.24 -4.37
N ASP A 74 4.35 12.71 -4.30
CA ASP A 74 3.20 13.48 -3.83
C ASP A 74 3.32 13.77 -2.32
N LYS A 75 2.84 14.95 -1.88
CA LYS A 75 2.79 15.30 -0.47
C LYS A 75 1.69 14.52 0.22
N LEU A 76 2.05 13.68 1.18
CA LEU A 76 1.14 12.81 1.91
C LEU A 76 1.10 13.07 3.41
N HIS A 77 2.13 13.68 3.96
CA HIS A 77 2.33 13.83 5.39
C HIS A 77 2.34 15.29 5.81
N GLU A 78 1.80 15.58 6.98
CA GLU A 78 1.73 16.93 7.55
C GLU A 78 3.10 17.55 7.81
N TYR A 79 4.13 16.72 8.06
CA TYR A 79 5.50 17.18 8.26
C TYR A 79 6.22 17.57 6.96
N GLN A 80 5.63 17.30 5.81
CA GLN A 80 6.16 17.73 4.50
C GLN A 80 5.65 19.15 4.18
N SER A 81 6.55 20.10 3.94
CA SER A 81 6.17 21.41 3.44
C SER A 81 6.00 21.39 1.92
N ASP A 82 5.24 22.35 1.37
CA ASP A 82 5.09 22.50 -0.08
C ASP A 82 6.44 22.79 -0.75
N ALA A 83 7.30 23.58 -0.09
CA ALA A 83 8.65 23.86 -0.56
C ALA A 83 9.56 22.61 -0.64
N ASP A 84 9.30 21.57 0.19
CA ASP A 84 10.05 20.33 0.14
C ASP A 84 9.64 19.42 -1.02
N THR A 85 8.43 19.60 -1.57
CA THR A 85 7.84 18.75 -2.61
C THR A 85 7.73 19.40 -3.99
N GLU A 86 8.13 20.67 -4.10
CA GLU A 86 8.11 21.39 -5.37
C GLU A 86 9.15 20.85 -6.36
N GLY A 87 8.79 20.79 -7.63
CA GLY A 87 9.71 20.49 -8.74
C GLY A 87 10.07 19.00 -8.91
N VAL A 88 9.45 18.10 -8.15
CA VAL A 88 9.74 16.66 -8.22
C VAL A 88 9.43 16.08 -9.60
N LYS A 89 10.42 15.43 -10.22
CA LYS A 89 10.30 14.69 -11.47
C LYS A 89 10.31 13.19 -11.20
N GLN A 90 9.13 12.59 -11.29
CA GLN A 90 8.98 11.15 -11.21
C GLN A 90 9.30 10.52 -12.57
N GLU A 91 10.27 9.60 -12.60
CA GLU A 91 10.72 8.87 -13.77
C GLU A 91 10.90 7.38 -13.40
N LEU A 92 9.89 6.81 -12.75
CA LEU A 92 9.91 5.40 -12.37
C LEU A 92 9.88 4.51 -13.61
N ALA A 93 10.56 3.37 -13.57
CA ALA A 93 10.58 2.41 -14.66
C ALA A 93 9.15 1.95 -15.04
N TYR A 94 8.96 1.69 -16.33
CA TYR A 94 7.70 1.16 -16.84
C TYR A 94 7.28 -0.13 -16.10
N GLY A 95 6.00 -0.23 -15.79
CA GLY A 95 5.45 -1.36 -15.06
C GLY A 95 5.63 -1.29 -13.54
N THR A 96 6.17 -0.19 -13.00
CA THR A 96 6.16 0.04 -11.54
C THR A 96 4.74 -0.01 -11.00
N ILE A 97 4.59 -0.60 -9.81
CA ILE A 97 3.32 -0.70 -9.09
C ILE A 97 3.36 0.27 -7.91
N VAL A 98 2.39 1.15 -7.82
CA VAL A 98 2.22 2.04 -6.67
C VAL A 98 1.27 1.40 -5.68
N HIS A 99 1.75 1.16 -4.46
CA HIS A 99 0.96 0.63 -3.37
C HIS A 99 0.31 1.80 -2.61
N PHE A 100 -0.94 2.10 -2.93
CA PHE A 100 -1.67 3.21 -2.31
C PHE A 100 -2.14 2.79 -0.91
N TRP A 101 -1.76 3.56 0.11
CA TRP A 101 -2.17 3.31 1.49
C TRP A 101 -2.75 4.55 2.18
N LYS A 102 -2.37 5.76 1.76
CA LYS A 102 -2.73 7.01 2.44
C LYS A 102 -2.95 8.15 1.45
N GLY A 103 -3.77 9.12 1.86
CA GLY A 103 -4.03 10.34 1.12
C GLY A 103 -5.37 10.34 0.41
N ASP A 104 -5.60 11.34 -0.43
CA ASP A 104 -6.82 11.43 -1.24
C ASP A 104 -6.83 10.32 -2.31
N THR A 105 -7.96 9.62 -2.43
CA THR A 105 -8.13 8.55 -3.43
C THR A 105 -8.03 9.05 -4.89
N ALA A 106 -8.16 10.36 -5.13
CA ALA A 106 -7.85 10.98 -6.43
C ALA A 106 -6.39 10.76 -6.87
N LEU A 107 -5.46 10.52 -5.93
CA LEU A 107 -4.08 10.16 -6.22
C LEU A 107 -3.97 8.83 -6.97
N ILE A 108 -4.90 7.91 -6.79
CA ILE A 108 -4.96 6.65 -7.55
C ILE A 108 -5.14 6.95 -9.03
N ARG A 109 -6.12 7.80 -9.39
CA ARG A 109 -6.32 8.24 -10.78
C ARG A 109 -5.08 8.92 -11.34
N LYS A 110 -4.51 9.89 -10.60
CA LYS A 110 -3.29 10.60 -10.99
C LYS A 110 -2.12 9.64 -11.26
N THR A 111 -1.98 8.61 -10.44
CA THR A 111 -0.97 7.56 -10.60
C THR A 111 -1.18 6.75 -11.88
N ILE A 112 -2.42 6.35 -12.15
CA ILE A 112 -2.79 5.63 -13.37
C ILE A 112 -2.55 6.48 -14.62
N GLU A 113 -2.89 7.77 -14.59
CA GLU A 113 -2.66 8.72 -15.69
C GLU A 113 -1.17 8.90 -16.00
N LYS A 114 -0.30 8.71 -15.01
CA LYS A 114 1.16 8.65 -15.21
C LYS A 114 1.65 7.31 -15.80
N GLY A 115 0.76 6.34 -16.02
CA GLY A 115 1.06 5.05 -16.65
C GLY A 115 1.44 3.92 -15.68
N TYR A 116 1.24 4.09 -14.37
CA TYR A 116 1.56 3.08 -13.36
C TYR A 116 0.35 2.25 -12.99
N ASP A 117 0.60 1.01 -12.57
CA ASP A 117 -0.41 0.15 -11.96
C ASP A 117 -0.52 0.45 -10.46
N VAL A 118 -1.66 0.09 -9.85
CA VAL A 118 -1.95 0.38 -8.44
C VAL A 118 -2.42 -0.87 -7.72
N VAL A 119 -1.93 -1.07 -6.49
CA VAL A 119 -2.59 -1.90 -5.47
C VAL A 119 -3.17 -0.96 -4.43
N ASN A 120 -4.46 -1.09 -4.13
CA ASN A 120 -5.14 -0.21 -3.18
C ASN A 120 -5.27 -0.88 -1.81
N SER A 121 -4.60 -0.28 -0.83
CA SER A 121 -4.60 -0.70 0.57
C SER A 121 -4.92 0.48 1.49
N TYR A 122 -5.93 1.28 1.14
CA TYR A 122 -6.27 2.49 1.86
C TYR A 122 -6.48 2.22 3.35
N HIS A 123 -5.60 2.75 4.18
CA HIS A 123 -5.46 2.36 5.58
C HIS A 123 -6.74 2.48 6.41
N GLU A 124 -7.60 3.45 6.11
CA GLU A 124 -8.86 3.64 6.82
C GLU A 124 -9.85 2.48 6.68
N TYR A 125 -9.64 1.62 5.67
CA TYR A 125 -10.48 0.45 5.39
C TYR A 125 -9.75 -0.87 5.56
N THR A 126 -8.41 -0.90 5.43
CA THR A 126 -7.69 -2.16 5.20
C THR A 126 -6.66 -2.53 6.26
N TYR A 127 -6.34 -1.62 7.20
CA TYR A 127 -5.34 -1.92 8.23
C TYR A 127 -5.93 -2.77 9.34
N LEU A 128 -5.51 -4.03 9.39
CA LEU A 128 -5.98 -5.04 10.33
C LEU A 128 -5.55 -4.79 11.77
N ASP A 129 -4.46 -4.07 11.99
CA ASP A 129 -3.99 -3.64 13.31
C ASP A 129 -4.88 -2.57 13.95
N TYR A 130 -5.71 -1.88 13.18
CA TYR A 130 -6.69 -0.94 13.72
C TYR A 130 -7.78 -1.67 14.52
N SER A 131 -8.41 -0.94 15.45
CA SER A 131 -9.48 -1.49 16.28
C SER A 131 -10.72 -1.83 15.45
N TYR A 132 -11.57 -2.70 15.98
CA TYR A 132 -12.89 -2.97 15.38
C TYR A 132 -13.85 -1.79 15.47
N GLU A 133 -13.60 -0.83 16.38
CA GLU A 133 -14.32 0.45 16.41
C GLU A 133 -14.00 1.32 15.20
N SER A 134 -12.74 1.33 14.77
CA SER A 134 -12.28 2.09 13.60
C SER A 134 -12.64 1.41 12.28
N ILE A 135 -12.45 0.09 12.23
CA ILE A 135 -12.75 -0.74 11.06
C ILE A 135 -13.60 -1.93 11.49
N PRO A 136 -14.92 -1.75 11.68
CA PRO A 136 -15.83 -2.87 11.91
C PRO A 136 -15.93 -3.75 10.66
N MET A 137 -16.48 -4.95 10.82
CA MET A 137 -16.60 -5.94 9.74
C MET A 137 -17.33 -5.39 8.51
N GLU A 138 -18.42 -4.67 8.71
CA GLU A 138 -19.19 -4.07 7.62
C GLU A 138 -18.35 -3.06 6.82
N LYS A 139 -17.59 -2.19 7.51
CA LYS A 139 -16.68 -1.24 6.86
C LYS A 139 -15.59 -1.96 6.07
N ALA A 140 -14.98 -3.00 6.64
CA ALA A 140 -13.99 -3.83 5.94
C ALA A 140 -14.59 -4.47 4.67
N TYR A 141 -15.81 -5.00 4.76
CA TYR A 141 -16.52 -5.59 3.63
C TYR A 141 -16.94 -4.56 2.58
N SER A 142 -17.29 -3.34 2.98
CA SER A 142 -17.71 -2.27 2.06
C SER A 142 -16.57 -1.73 1.20
N PHE A 143 -15.32 -2.03 1.55
CA PHE A 143 -14.17 -1.53 0.80
C PHE A 143 -14.26 -1.91 -0.69
N ASN A 144 -14.06 -0.90 -1.54
CA ASN A 144 -13.91 -1.08 -2.98
C ASN A 144 -12.51 -0.60 -3.39
N PRO A 145 -11.62 -1.49 -3.86
CA PRO A 145 -10.27 -1.09 -4.25
C PRO A 145 -10.25 -0.20 -5.51
N VAL A 146 -11.32 -0.21 -6.29
CA VAL A 146 -11.45 0.58 -7.52
C VAL A 146 -12.25 1.85 -7.23
N PRO A 147 -11.62 3.05 -7.21
CA PRO A 147 -12.33 4.30 -7.00
C PRO A 147 -13.38 4.56 -8.08
N GLU A 148 -14.43 5.28 -7.70
CA GLU A 148 -15.46 5.70 -8.63
C GLU A 148 -14.91 6.65 -9.72
N GLY A 149 -15.58 6.68 -10.86
CA GLY A 149 -15.29 7.59 -11.96
C GLY A 149 -14.05 7.24 -12.80
N LEU A 150 -13.44 6.07 -12.61
CA LEU A 150 -12.41 5.55 -13.51
C LEU A 150 -13.05 4.97 -14.79
N THR A 151 -12.40 5.17 -15.94
CA THR A 151 -12.73 4.45 -17.19
C THR A 151 -12.37 2.97 -17.07
N ASP A 152 -12.88 2.11 -17.95
CA ASP A 152 -12.58 0.67 -17.89
C ASP A 152 -11.08 0.38 -18.11
N ASP A 153 -10.41 1.14 -18.96
CA ASP A 153 -8.96 1.06 -19.11
C ASP A 153 -8.22 1.42 -17.81
N GLN A 154 -8.68 2.46 -17.12
CA GLN A 154 -8.10 2.86 -15.83
C GLN A 154 -8.39 1.84 -14.73
N LYS A 155 -9.59 1.26 -14.69
CA LYS A 155 -9.92 0.18 -13.74
C LYS A 155 -8.99 -1.02 -13.88
N SER A 156 -8.61 -1.38 -15.12
CA SER A 156 -7.68 -2.49 -15.37
C SER A 156 -6.28 -2.28 -14.78
N LYS A 157 -5.93 -1.04 -14.45
CA LYS A 157 -4.68 -0.66 -13.80
C LYS A 157 -4.71 -0.82 -12.28
N VAL A 158 -5.88 -1.01 -11.68
CA VAL A 158 -6.00 -1.38 -10.27
C VAL A 158 -5.90 -2.90 -10.18
N LEU A 159 -4.72 -3.38 -9.80
CA LEU A 159 -4.38 -4.81 -9.80
C LEU A 159 -5.08 -5.59 -8.69
N GLY A 160 -5.57 -4.89 -7.67
CA GLY A 160 -6.27 -5.50 -6.54
C GLY A 160 -6.13 -4.69 -5.27
N LEU A 161 -6.37 -5.35 -4.16
CA LEU A 161 -6.26 -4.78 -2.82
C LEU A 161 -5.18 -5.47 -1.99
N GLY A 162 -4.71 -4.77 -0.94
CA GLY A 162 -3.97 -5.34 0.16
C GLY A 162 -4.66 -5.03 1.49
N CYS A 163 -4.40 -5.84 2.49
CA CYS A 163 -4.74 -5.54 3.88
C CYS A 163 -3.50 -5.79 4.74
N GLN A 164 -3.12 -4.80 5.53
CA GLN A 164 -1.89 -4.81 6.31
C GLN A 164 -2.17 -5.12 7.77
N MET A 165 -1.24 -5.82 8.40
CA MET A 165 -1.22 -6.07 9.83
C MET A 165 0.18 -5.73 10.36
N TRP A 166 0.28 -4.56 11.00
CA TRP A 166 1.54 -4.08 11.57
C TRP A 166 1.71 -4.59 13.00
N GLY A 167 2.91 -5.07 13.31
CA GLY A 167 3.19 -5.71 14.60
C GLY A 167 3.45 -4.76 15.76
N GLU A 168 3.46 -3.46 15.56
CA GLU A 168 3.88 -2.45 16.54
C GLU A 168 3.13 -2.58 17.89
N PHE A 169 1.82 -2.84 17.82
CA PHE A 169 0.94 -2.98 18.99
C PHE A 169 0.35 -4.40 19.14
N ILE A 170 0.99 -5.41 18.54
CA ILE A 170 0.50 -6.79 18.51
C ILE A 170 1.51 -7.73 19.18
N PRO A 171 1.45 -7.88 20.52
CA PRO A 171 2.49 -8.57 21.27
C PRO A 171 2.40 -10.11 21.19
N THR A 172 1.26 -10.67 20.81
CA THR A 172 1.02 -12.12 20.80
C THR A 172 0.30 -12.60 19.56
N VAL A 173 0.43 -13.89 19.27
CA VAL A 173 -0.32 -14.56 18.18
C VAL A 173 -1.83 -14.46 18.42
N GLU A 174 -2.29 -14.54 19.65
CA GLU A 174 -3.70 -14.41 20.01
C GLU A 174 -4.21 -12.99 19.65
N SER A 175 -3.48 -11.95 20.04
CA SER A 175 -3.84 -10.57 19.69
C SER A 175 -3.83 -10.34 18.17
N MET A 176 -2.90 -10.97 17.45
CA MET A 176 -2.88 -10.98 15.99
C MET A 176 -4.15 -11.64 15.42
N ASN A 177 -4.49 -12.84 15.90
CA ASN A 177 -5.67 -13.56 15.43
C ASN A 177 -6.96 -12.76 15.66
N LEU A 178 -7.13 -12.15 16.83
CA LEU A 178 -8.26 -11.27 17.13
C LEU A 178 -8.38 -10.09 16.17
N LYS A 179 -7.26 -9.56 15.69
CA LYS A 179 -7.23 -8.45 14.75
C LYS A 179 -7.48 -8.88 13.31
N VAL A 180 -6.89 -9.99 12.88
CA VAL A 180 -6.93 -10.50 11.52
C VAL A 180 -8.27 -11.18 11.22
N TYR A 181 -8.70 -12.10 12.08
CA TYR A 181 -9.92 -12.88 11.88
C TYR A 181 -11.10 -12.25 12.63
N PRO A 182 -12.29 -12.15 12.01
CA PRO A 182 -12.63 -12.62 10.69
C PRO A 182 -12.48 -11.57 9.55
N ARG A 183 -11.98 -10.35 9.80
CA ARG A 183 -11.91 -9.27 8.79
C ARG A 183 -11.16 -9.67 7.51
N LEU A 184 -10.15 -10.54 7.63
CA LEU A 184 -9.44 -11.07 6.46
C LEU A 184 -10.37 -11.73 5.43
N ALA A 185 -11.44 -12.40 5.89
CA ALA A 185 -12.42 -12.99 4.99
C ALA A 185 -13.19 -11.93 4.16
N ALA A 186 -13.46 -10.75 4.75
CA ALA A 186 -14.11 -9.66 4.03
C ALA A 186 -13.24 -9.14 2.88
N TYR A 187 -11.94 -9.00 3.11
CA TYR A 187 -11.00 -8.60 2.05
C TYR A 187 -10.81 -9.68 1.00
N ALA A 188 -10.79 -10.96 1.40
CA ALA A 188 -10.75 -12.07 0.46
C ALA A 188 -12.00 -12.09 -0.45
N GLU A 189 -13.20 -11.93 0.12
CA GLU A 189 -14.44 -11.81 -0.66
C GLU A 189 -14.36 -10.62 -1.63
N THR A 190 -13.88 -9.45 -1.16
CA THR A 190 -13.73 -8.26 -2.00
C THR A 190 -12.75 -8.47 -3.15
N GLY A 191 -11.66 -9.21 -2.94
CA GLY A 191 -10.66 -9.48 -3.97
C GLY A 191 -11.09 -10.51 -5.02
N TRP A 192 -12.01 -11.42 -4.67
CA TRP A 192 -12.43 -12.52 -5.54
C TRP A 192 -13.82 -12.35 -6.15
N THR A 193 -14.62 -11.43 -5.63
CA THR A 193 -16.02 -11.25 -6.03
C THR A 193 -16.19 -9.92 -6.77
N ASP A 194 -16.81 -9.98 -7.93
CA ASP A 194 -17.22 -8.78 -8.65
C ASP A 194 -18.08 -7.87 -7.75
N ALA A 195 -17.83 -6.57 -7.77
CA ALA A 195 -18.49 -5.61 -6.90
C ALA A 195 -20.02 -5.66 -7.01
N SER A 196 -20.56 -5.94 -8.21
CA SER A 196 -22.00 -6.08 -8.45
C SER A 196 -22.61 -7.33 -7.79
N ASN A 197 -21.78 -8.30 -7.42
CA ASN A 197 -22.19 -9.56 -6.80
C ASN A 197 -21.93 -9.58 -5.29
N LYS A 198 -21.42 -8.50 -4.71
CA LYS A 198 -21.21 -8.40 -3.25
C LYS A 198 -22.56 -8.30 -2.54
N ASP A 199 -22.71 -9.09 -1.48
CA ASP A 199 -23.90 -9.13 -0.60
C ASP A 199 -23.43 -9.43 0.82
N TYR A 200 -23.54 -8.45 1.70
CA TYR A 200 -23.02 -8.56 3.06
C TYR A 200 -23.74 -9.63 3.89
N GLN A 201 -25.07 -9.75 3.74
CA GLN A 201 -25.81 -10.76 4.49
C GLN A 201 -25.42 -12.17 4.05
N ARG A 202 -25.33 -12.41 2.75
CA ARG A 202 -24.85 -13.69 2.20
C ARG A 202 -23.42 -13.99 2.63
N PHE A 203 -22.55 -12.98 2.71
CA PHE A 203 -21.21 -13.13 3.24
C PHE A 203 -21.24 -13.57 4.70
N LEU A 204 -22.03 -12.93 5.57
CA LEU A 204 -22.18 -13.29 6.99
C LEU A 204 -22.68 -14.73 7.16
N ASP A 205 -23.66 -15.15 6.37
CA ASP A 205 -24.20 -16.50 6.41
C ASP A 205 -23.11 -17.57 6.11
N LYS A 206 -22.27 -17.30 5.11
CA LYS A 206 -21.15 -18.18 4.76
C LYS A 206 -20.02 -18.12 5.79
N LEU A 207 -19.76 -16.96 6.37
CA LEU A 207 -18.70 -16.74 7.35
C LEU A 207 -18.86 -17.66 8.57
N ASN A 208 -20.11 -18.01 8.96
CA ASN A 208 -20.38 -18.88 10.10
C ASN A 208 -19.63 -20.23 10.01
N SER A 209 -19.52 -20.81 8.82
CA SER A 209 -18.78 -22.07 8.62
C SER A 209 -17.28 -21.91 8.87
N PHE A 210 -16.71 -20.78 8.45
CA PHE A 210 -15.30 -20.46 8.70
C PHE A 210 -15.02 -20.17 10.18
N LEU A 211 -15.93 -19.48 10.87
CA LEU A 211 -15.82 -19.24 12.32
C LEU A 211 -15.77 -20.54 13.10
N GLN A 212 -16.60 -21.53 12.74
CA GLN A 212 -16.57 -22.86 13.38
C GLN A 212 -15.25 -23.59 13.10
N LYS A 213 -14.77 -23.53 11.86
CA LYS A 213 -13.48 -24.13 11.48
C LYS A 213 -12.33 -23.51 12.26
N TRP A 214 -12.21 -22.18 12.26
CA TRP A 214 -11.16 -21.46 12.98
C TRP A 214 -11.19 -21.75 14.48
N LYS A 215 -12.38 -21.82 15.07
CA LYS A 215 -12.54 -22.23 16.47
C LYS A 215 -12.00 -23.64 16.73
N THR A 216 -12.25 -24.59 15.82
CA THR A 216 -11.73 -25.95 15.93
C THR A 216 -10.20 -25.99 15.81
N GLU A 217 -9.63 -25.10 15.03
CA GLU A 217 -8.18 -24.94 14.85
C GLU A 217 -7.52 -24.09 15.97
N GLY A 218 -8.27 -23.66 16.98
CA GLY A 218 -7.77 -22.87 18.11
C GLY A 218 -7.50 -21.40 17.76
N ILE A 219 -8.05 -20.89 16.66
CA ILE A 219 -7.91 -19.50 16.25
C ILE A 219 -8.99 -18.66 16.92
N THR A 220 -8.58 -17.71 17.74
CA THR A 220 -9.48 -16.75 18.38
C THR A 220 -9.84 -15.65 17.38
N CYS A 221 -11.14 -15.46 17.14
CA CYS A 221 -11.64 -14.45 16.22
C CYS A 221 -12.13 -13.20 16.96
N GLY A 222 -11.98 -12.05 16.36
CA GLY A 222 -12.60 -10.81 16.80
C GLY A 222 -14.12 -10.78 16.53
N PRO A 223 -14.80 -9.68 16.88
CA PRO A 223 -16.24 -9.55 16.71
C PRO A 223 -16.64 -9.52 15.24
N VAL A 224 -17.85 -10.00 14.95
CA VAL A 224 -18.50 -9.95 13.63
C VAL A 224 -19.42 -8.72 13.53
N GLN A 225 -19.93 -8.26 14.68
CA GLN A 225 -20.84 -7.10 14.82
C GLN A 225 -20.19 -6.03 15.68
#